data_b3e6d1aff755cc6562ca0a3252d25ecc
#
_entry.id   b3e6d1aff755cc6562ca0a3252d25ecc
#
_cell.length_a   1.000
_cell.length_b   1.000
_cell.length_c   1.000
_cell.angle_alpha   90.00
_cell.angle_beta   90.00
_cell.angle_gamma   90.00
#
_symmetry.space_group_name_H-M   'P 1'
#
loop_
_entity.id
_entity.type
_entity.pdbx_description
1 polymer ?
#
loop_
_entity_poly.entity_id
_entity_poly.type
_entity_poly.pdbx_seq_one_letter_code
_entity_poly.pdbx_strand_id
1 'polypeptide(L)'
;MELRQLRYFVTVAEELHFGRAAERLVIGQPAVSQQIRRLERELKIELFDRTPRLVQLTAAGQAFLPAARAVLAAEDAARAVAAELAGGGSGVFRLGTVTGLGERLDRILDAFEEHAPGVRVELVALPVRERLARLSDGRLDAAFVRGAAPAPGGAAAPDSDELRRRPLWEDELLAAVPSRHPLAGRAAVHLADLAGLPLRLTERRHHPSLVDLVLDGCRQAGFEPTPGPAYSTLQDTLAAIGSGTPMWTVVYAGNARRMRLPRVAFVPFAAPGLRLPVELVTRCGAPSPLLGLLEGACAADVPLASPSPSLT
;
A
#
# COMPACT_ATOMS: atom_id res chain seq x y z
N MET A 1 4.43 4.66 34.06
CA MET A 1 3.95 4.26 32.70
C MET A 1 4.77 3.09 32.23
N GLU A 2 4.12 1.98 31.85
CA GLU A 2 4.74 0.72 31.40
C GLU A 2 4.36 0.43 29.94
N LEU A 3 5.23 -0.22 29.17
CA LEU A 3 4.96 -0.63 27.77
C LEU A 3 3.68 -1.45 27.64
N ARG A 4 3.39 -2.32 28.61
CA ARG A 4 2.16 -3.09 28.65
C ARG A 4 0.90 -2.21 28.74
N GLN A 5 0.94 -1.13 29.50
CA GLN A 5 -0.19 -0.17 29.60
C GLN A 5 -0.39 0.56 28.28
N LEU A 6 0.69 0.95 27.61
CA LEU A 6 0.61 1.56 26.26
C LEU A 6 0.01 0.59 25.24
N ARG A 7 0.41 -0.70 25.27
CA ARG A 7 -0.15 -1.73 24.39
C ARG A 7 -1.64 -1.90 24.61
N TYR A 8 -2.11 -1.93 25.86
CA TYR A 8 -3.53 -2.00 26.18
C TYR A 8 -4.29 -0.75 25.71
N PHE A 9 -3.72 0.43 25.94
CA PHE A 9 -4.29 1.69 25.46
C PHE A 9 -4.48 1.70 23.95
N VAL A 10 -3.43 1.37 23.18
CA VAL A 10 -3.49 1.32 21.72
C VAL A 10 -4.52 0.29 21.25
N THR A 11 -4.55 -0.90 21.86
CA THR A 11 -5.53 -1.94 21.47
C THR A 11 -6.97 -1.49 21.73
N VAL A 12 -7.27 -0.87 22.88
CA VAL A 12 -8.61 -0.33 23.16
C VAL A 12 -8.96 0.82 22.20
N ALA A 13 -7.99 1.67 21.86
CA ALA A 13 -8.18 2.75 20.89
C ALA A 13 -8.48 2.25 19.46
N GLU A 14 -7.98 1.09 19.08
CA GLU A 14 -8.25 0.46 17.78
C GLU A 14 -9.62 -0.24 17.76
N GLU A 15 -9.96 -0.94 18.82
CA GLU A 15 -11.20 -1.70 18.92
C GLU A 15 -12.42 -0.84 19.30
N LEU A 16 -12.20 0.31 19.94
CA LEU A 16 -13.24 1.16 20.56
C LEU A 16 -14.21 0.35 21.41
N HIS A 17 -13.71 -0.75 22.01
CA HIS A 17 -14.47 -1.68 22.81
C HIS A 17 -13.58 -2.50 23.74
N PHE A 18 -13.74 -2.34 25.05
CA PHE A 18 -12.89 -3.02 26.04
C PHE A 18 -12.97 -4.55 25.98
N GLY A 19 -14.14 -5.12 25.66
CA GLY A 19 -14.30 -6.58 25.52
C GLY A 19 -13.49 -7.14 24.34
N ARG A 20 -13.66 -6.56 23.14
CA ARG A 20 -12.89 -6.99 21.96
C ARG A 20 -11.39 -6.77 22.13
N ALA A 21 -11.00 -5.67 22.76
CA ALA A 21 -9.59 -5.44 23.08
C ALA A 21 -9.04 -6.51 24.03
N ALA A 22 -9.82 -6.93 25.02
CA ALA A 22 -9.44 -7.98 25.96
C ALA A 22 -9.32 -9.35 25.26
N GLU A 23 -10.26 -9.69 24.39
CA GLU A 23 -10.20 -10.89 23.54
C GLU A 23 -8.93 -10.91 22.66
N ARG A 24 -8.64 -9.78 21.97
CA ARG A 24 -7.45 -9.63 21.15
C ARG A 24 -6.15 -9.74 21.95
N LEU A 25 -6.15 -9.29 23.19
CA LEU A 25 -5.01 -9.36 24.12
C LEU A 25 -4.93 -10.68 24.87
N VAL A 26 -5.92 -11.58 24.71
CA VAL A 26 -6.04 -12.86 25.40
C VAL A 26 -5.99 -12.72 26.92
N ILE A 27 -6.73 -11.70 27.45
CA ILE A 27 -6.84 -11.42 28.90
C ILE A 27 -8.27 -11.03 29.28
N GLY A 28 -8.54 -10.98 30.58
CA GLY A 28 -9.86 -10.55 31.07
C GLY A 28 -10.10 -9.04 30.89
N GLN A 29 -11.30 -8.66 30.47
CA GLN A 29 -11.72 -7.24 30.35
C GLN A 29 -11.46 -6.39 31.61
N PRO A 30 -11.69 -6.90 32.86
CA PRO A 30 -11.38 -6.13 34.07
C PRO A 30 -9.92 -5.72 34.16
N ALA A 31 -8.98 -6.61 33.72
CA ALA A 31 -7.55 -6.33 33.73
C ALA A 31 -7.19 -5.21 32.78
N VAL A 32 -7.74 -5.20 31.55
CA VAL A 32 -7.56 -4.11 30.59
C VAL A 32 -8.04 -2.79 31.17
N SER A 33 -9.29 -2.78 31.68
CA SER A 33 -9.89 -1.58 32.26
C SER A 33 -9.09 -1.02 33.44
N GLN A 34 -8.57 -1.88 34.31
CA GLN A 34 -7.75 -1.50 35.44
C GLN A 34 -6.43 -0.88 35.01
N GLN A 35 -5.76 -1.45 34.01
CA GLN A 35 -4.48 -0.94 33.51
C GLN A 35 -4.64 0.41 32.79
N ILE A 36 -5.71 0.59 32.03
CA ILE A 36 -6.02 1.89 31.41
C ILE A 36 -6.26 2.95 32.51
N ARG A 37 -7.06 2.65 33.53
CA ARG A 37 -7.29 3.58 34.64
C ARG A 37 -5.99 3.90 35.41
N ARG A 38 -5.09 2.94 35.51
CA ARG A 38 -3.77 3.18 36.11
C ARG A 38 -2.94 4.13 35.25
N LEU A 39 -2.91 3.92 33.93
CA LEU A 39 -2.25 4.79 32.99
C LEU A 39 -2.81 6.23 33.05
N GLU A 40 -4.13 6.40 32.99
CA GLU A 40 -4.80 7.70 33.09
C GLU A 40 -4.45 8.44 34.38
N ARG A 41 -4.41 7.72 35.51
CA ARG A 41 -4.02 8.30 36.81
C ARG A 41 -2.56 8.72 36.84
N GLU A 42 -1.66 7.92 36.26
CA GLU A 42 -0.22 8.25 36.19
C GLU A 42 0.03 9.47 35.30
N LEU A 43 -0.67 9.57 34.17
CA LEU A 43 -0.58 10.68 33.25
C LEU A 43 -1.39 11.92 33.69
N LYS A 44 -2.30 11.76 34.66
CA LYS A 44 -3.26 12.75 35.13
C LYS A 44 -4.16 13.32 34.02
N ILE A 45 -4.51 12.50 33.06
CA ILE A 45 -5.41 12.80 31.94
C ILE A 45 -6.35 11.61 31.70
N GLU A 46 -7.55 11.88 31.22
CA GLU A 46 -8.47 10.87 30.74
C GLU A 46 -8.20 10.62 29.25
N LEU A 47 -8.00 9.37 28.88
CA LEU A 47 -7.71 8.97 27.51
C LEU A 47 -8.96 8.47 26.78
N PHE A 48 -9.95 7.95 27.54
CA PHE A 48 -11.20 7.48 27.00
C PHE A 48 -12.41 8.15 27.67
N ASP A 49 -13.35 8.56 26.83
CA ASP A 49 -14.71 8.84 27.29
C ASP A 49 -15.48 7.52 27.37
N ARG A 50 -16.03 7.26 28.57
CA ARG A 50 -16.70 6.00 28.90
C ARG A 50 -18.18 6.26 29.18
N THR A 51 -18.93 6.47 28.12
CA THR A 51 -20.38 6.44 28.25
C THR A 51 -20.89 4.99 28.24
N PRO A 52 -22.05 4.69 28.89
CA PRO A 52 -22.56 3.30 28.96
C PRO A 52 -22.79 2.62 27.60
N ARG A 53 -22.79 3.37 26.51
CA ARG A 53 -23.09 2.87 25.15
C ARG A 53 -21.95 3.00 24.16
N LEU A 54 -20.93 3.76 24.50
CA LEU A 54 -19.88 4.07 23.52
C LEU A 54 -18.54 4.33 24.22
N VAL A 55 -17.46 3.73 23.69
CA VAL A 55 -16.08 4.02 24.09
C VAL A 55 -15.47 4.86 22.99
N GLN A 56 -15.00 6.06 23.33
CA GLN A 56 -14.35 6.98 22.41
C GLN A 56 -13.06 7.52 23.03
N LEU A 57 -12.11 7.90 22.17
CA LEU A 57 -10.92 8.64 22.62
C LEU A 57 -11.34 10.08 22.98
N THR A 58 -10.85 10.57 24.11
CA THR A 58 -10.86 12.01 24.42
C THR A 58 -9.91 12.76 23.46
N ALA A 59 -9.96 14.09 23.45
CA ALA A 59 -8.97 14.91 22.74
C ALA A 59 -7.55 14.60 23.20
N ALA A 60 -7.35 14.39 24.52
CA ALA A 60 -6.06 13.97 25.08
C ALA A 60 -5.67 12.56 24.60
N GLY A 61 -6.63 11.60 24.54
CA GLY A 61 -6.39 10.26 24.02
C GLY A 61 -6.02 10.26 22.54
N GLN A 62 -6.67 11.10 21.73
CA GLN A 62 -6.32 11.27 20.31
C GLN A 62 -4.91 11.86 20.14
N ALA A 63 -4.53 12.86 20.91
CA ALA A 63 -3.21 13.45 20.88
C ALA A 63 -2.10 12.51 21.41
N PHE A 64 -2.43 11.67 22.41
CA PHE A 64 -1.48 10.73 23.02
C PHE A 64 -1.28 9.45 22.17
N LEU A 65 -2.23 9.05 21.37
CA LEU A 65 -2.19 7.81 20.59
C LEU A 65 -0.97 7.68 19.67
N PRO A 66 -0.57 8.70 18.89
CA PRO A 66 0.64 8.64 18.08
C PRO A 66 1.90 8.43 18.91
N ALA A 67 2.04 9.13 20.04
CA ALA A 67 3.18 9.00 20.93
C ALA A 67 3.27 7.59 21.56
N ALA A 68 2.14 7.04 22.00
CA ALA A 68 2.09 5.69 22.54
C ALA A 68 2.51 4.63 21.50
N ARG A 69 2.07 4.81 20.26
CA ARG A 69 2.48 3.95 19.13
C ARG A 69 3.97 4.06 18.82
N ALA A 70 4.52 5.27 18.84
CA ALA A 70 5.94 5.49 18.60
C ALA A 70 6.82 4.77 19.65
N VAL A 71 6.42 4.80 20.92
CA VAL A 71 7.14 4.08 21.99
C VAL A 71 7.10 2.55 21.77
N LEU A 72 5.94 2.00 21.41
CA LEU A 72 5.83 0.56 21.12
C LEU A 72 6.63 0.15 19.88
N ALA A 73 6.67 0.99 18.86
CA ALA A 73 7.50 0.76 17.69
C ALA A 73 9.00 0.79 18.02
N ALA A 74 9.44 1.69 18.92
CA ALA A 74 10.82 1.74 19.39
C ALA A 74 11.17 0.48 20.23
N GLU A 75 10.23 -0.04 21.03
CA GLU A 75 10.40 -1.34 21.71
C GLU A 75 10.62 -2.47 20.71
N ASP A 76 9.76 -2.56 19.69
CA ASP A 76 9.86 -3.60 18.66
C ASP A 76 11.19 -3.49 17.88
N ALA A 77 11.65 -2.28 17.58
CA ALA A 77 12.94 -2.04 16.94
C ALA A 77 14.12 -2.48 17.82
N ALA A 78 14.07 -2.15 19.12
CA ALA A 78 15.10 -2.60 20.06
C ALA A 78 15.15 -4.13 20.19
N ARG A 79 13.99 -4.79 20.19
CA ARG A 79 13.90 -6.26 20.21
C ARG A 79 14.48 -6.87 18.92
N ALA A 80 14.24 -6.26 17.77
CA ALA A 80 14.81 -6.70 16.50
C ALA A 80 16.33 -6.62 16.50
N VAL A 81 16.91 -5.52 16.98
CA VAL A 81 18.37 -5.37 17.14
C VAL A 81 18.94 -6.41 18.11
N ALA A 82 18.27 -6.63 19.24
CA ALA A 82 18.71 -7.63 20.22
C ALA A 82 18.67 -9.06 19.64
N ALA A 83 17.65 -9.40 18.87
CA ALA A 83 17.54 -10.68 18.20
C ALA A 83 18.65 -10.89 17.16
N GLU A 84 19.00 -9.85 16.41
CA GLU A 84 20.11 -9.85 15.45
C GLU A 84 21.45 -10.08 16.14
N LEU A 85 21.72 -9.35 17.23
CA LEU A 85 22.95 -9.50 18.03
C LEU A 85 23.04 -10.89 18.69
N ALA A 86 21.93 -11.54 19.00
CA ALA A 86 21.87 -12.89 19.53
C ALA A 86 22.11 -13.99 18.47
N GLY A 87 22.40 -13.61 17.22
CA GLY A 87 22.64 -14.56 16.12
C GLY A 87 21.38 -15.31 15.65
N GLY A 88 20.22 -14.87 16.12
CA GLY A 88 18.93 -15.44 15.76
C GLY A 88 18.09 -14.39 15.00
N GLY A 89 18.22 -14.34 13.69
CA GLY A 89 17.42 -13.47 12.83
C GLY A 89 15.93 -13.84 12.82
N SER A 90 15.31 -13.95 14.00
CA SER A 90 13.88 -14.24 14.13
C SER A 90 13.13 -12.94 14.43
N GLY A 91 12.59 -12.34 13.40
CA GLY A 91 11.74 -11.15 13.49
C GLY A 91 10.56 -11.25 12.55
N VAL A 92 9.61 -10.33 12.70
CA VAL A 92 8.53 -10.13 11.74
C VAL A 92 8.77 -8.79 11.06
N PHE A 93 8.95 -8.81 9.75
CA PHE A 93 9.06 -7.62 8.92
C PHE A 93 7.70 -7.36 8.24
N ARG A 94 7.04 -6.28 8.59
CA ARG A 94 5.70 -5.93 8.08
C ARG A 94 5.82 -5.00 6.89
N LEU A 95 5.58 -5.55 5.71
CA LEU A 95 5.69 -4.84 4.44
C LEU A 95 4.30 -4.49 3.88
N GLY A 96 4.02 -3.21 3.81
CA GLY A 96 2.85 -2.70 3.12
C GLY A 96 2.99 -2.90 1.61
N THR A 97 2.08 -3.67 1.00
CA THR A 97 2.17 -4.00 -0.43
C THR A 97 1.06 -3.36 -1.25
N VAL A 98 1.26 -3.32 -2.57
CA VAL A 98 0.28 -2.90 -3.57
C VAL A 98 -0.09 -4.10 -4.45
N THR A 99 -1.32 -4.13 -4.91
CA THR A 99 -1.75 -5.18 -5.86
C THR A 99 -1.01 -5.02 -7.19
N GLY A 100 -0.64 -6.13 -7.81
CA GLY A 100 -0.11 -6.12 -9.17
C GLY A 100 1.39 -5.95 -9.31
N LEU A 101 2.17 -6.17 -8.27
CA LEU A 101 3.63 -6.26 -8.37
C LEU A 101 4.07 -7.53 -9.13
N GLY A 102 3.21 -8.59 -9.15
CA GLY A 102 3.49 -9.82 -9.88
C GLY A 102 4.77 -10.50 -9.42
N GLU A 103 5.52 -11.05 -10.37
CA GLU A 103 6.79 -11.74 -10.14
C GLU A 103 7.87 -10.85 -9.50
N ARG A 104 7.72 -9.54 -9.61
CA ARG A 104 8.67 -8.60 -9.00
C ARG A 104 8.65 -8.69 -7.48
N LEU A 105 7.46 -8.80 -6.88
CA LEU A 105 7.36 -8.98 -5.44
C LEU A 105 8.00 -10.30 -5.02
N ASP A 106 7.77 -11.38 -5.77
CA ASP A 106 8.34 -12.70 -5.47
C ASP A 106 9.89 -12.60 -5.47
N ARG A 107 10.50 -12.01 -6.52
CA ARG A 107 11.96 -11.83 -6.58
C ARG A 107 12.54 -10.95 -5.47
N ILE A 108 11.82 -9.88 -5.10
CA ILE A 108 12.26 -9.00 -4.00
C ILE A 108 12.22 -9.77 -2.68
N LEU A 109 11.17 -10.58 -2.46
CA LEU A 109 11.04 -11.39 -1.24
C LEU A 109 12.11 -12.49 -1.19
N ASP A 110 12.35 -13.19 -2.30
CA ASP A 110 13.41 -14.21 -2.41
C ASP A 110 14.78 -13.61 -2.06
N ALA A 111 15.13 -12.47 -2.69
CA ALA A 111 16.39 -11.79 -2.42
C ALA A 111 16.50 -11.26 -0.97
N PHE A 112 15.38 -10.84 -0.37
CA PHE A 112 15.34 -10.44 1.03
C PHE A 112 15.53 -11.64 1.97
N GLU A 113 14.87 -12.77 1.69
CA GLU A 113 14.96 -13.99 2.49
C GLU A 113 16.36 -14.61 2.46
N GLU A 114 17.05 -14.56 1.31
CA GLU A 114 18.46 -14.99 1.20
C GLU A 114 19.39 -14.28 2.19
N HIS A 115 19.12 -13.00 2.46
CA HIS A 115 19.95 -12.16 3.35
C HIS A 115 19.41 -12.09 4.78
N ALA A 116 18.17 -12.50 5.00
CA ALA A 116 17.50 -12.49 6.31
C ALA A 116 16.70 -13.77 6.57
N PRO A 117 17.34 -14.97 6.54
CA PRO A 117 16.64 -16.27 6.53
C PRO A 117 15.82 -16.59 7.79
N GLY A 118 15.98 -15.80 8.86
CA GLY A 118 15.20 -15.97 10.09
C GLY A 118 14.05 -14.96 10.24
N VAL A 119 13.86 -14.07 9.27
CA VAL A 119 12.86 -13.01 9.32
C VAL A 119 11.60 -13.42 8.55
N ARG A 120 10.46 -13.45 9.23
CA ARG A 120 9.18 -13.69 8.58
C ARG A 120 8.63 -12.38 8.01
N VAL A 121 8.40 -12.32 6.72
CA VAL A 121 7.75 -11.18 6.08
C VAL A 121 6.23 -11.32 6.16
N GLU A 122 5.57 -10.33 6.78
CA GLU A 122 4.11 -10.19 6.76
C GLU A 122 3.71 -9.16 5.71
N LEU A 123 3.03 -9.60 4.66
CA LEU A 123 2.50 -8.72 3.62
C LEU A 123 1.15 -8.14 4.03
N VAL A 124 1.05 -6.82 4.01
CA VAL A 124 -0.16 -6.10 4.43
C VAL A 124 -0.71 -5.29 3.25
N ALA A 125 -1.86 -5.72 2.71
CA ALA A 125 -2.54 -5.03 1.63
C ALA A 125 -3.62 -4.09 2.20
N LEU A 126 -3.45 -2.79 2.03
CA LEU A 126 -4.32 -1.75 2.56
C LEU A 126 -4.44 -0.59 1.56
N PRO A 127 -5.50 0.24 1.65
CA PRO A 127 -5.55 1.52 0.96
C PRO A 127 -4.34 2.39 1.31
N VAL A 128 -3.85 3.19 0.35
CA VAL A 128 -2.60 3.94 0.49
C VAL A 128 -2.57 4.84 1.74
N ARG A 129 -3.68 5.52 2.04
CA ARG A 129 -3.77 6.40 3.23
C ARG A 129 -3.58 5.63 4.54
N GLU A 130 -4.26 4.48 4.67
CA GLU A 130 -4.15 3.63 5.86
C GLU A 130 -2.77 2.99 5.96
N ARG A 131 -2.17 2.61 4.83
CA ARG A 131 -0.82 2.07 4.76
C ARG A 131 0.22 3.06 5.24
N LEU A 132 0.14 4.33 4.78
CA LEU A 132 1.03 5.39 5.23
C LEU A 132 0.82 5.73 6.71
N ALA A 133 -0.43 5.78 7.18
CA ALA A 133 -0.72 5.98 8.60
C ALA A 133 -0.12 4.86 9.47
N ARG A 134 -0.25 3.59 9.06
CA ARG A 134 0.37 2.47 9.77
C ARG A 134 1.89 2.49 9.72
N LEU A 135 2.47 3.03 8.65
CA LEU A 135 3.92 3.23 8.56
C LEU A 135 4.38 4.30 9.54
N SER A 136 3.73 5.48 9.60
CA SER A 136 4.03 6.54 10.57
C SER A 136 3.87 6.04 12.01
N ASP A 137 2.82 5.28 12.28
CA ASP A 137 2.54 4.69 13.60
C ASP A 137 3.49 3.53 13.99
N GLY A 138 4.39 3.11 13.10
CA GLY A 138 5.29 1.98 13.34
C GLY A 138 4.64 0.59 13.28
N ARG A 139 3.44 0.48 12.75
CA ARG A 139 2.74 -0.79 12.52
C ARG A 139 3.11 -1.46 11.20
N LEU A 140 3.84 -0.75 10.34
CA LEU A 140 4.54 -1.25 9.17
C LEU A 140 5.99 -0.80 9.25
N ASP A 141 6.90 -1.64 8.77
CA ASP A 141 8.32 -1.35 8.71
C ASP A 141 8.69 -0.61 7.42
N ALA A 142 8.07 -1.01 6.32
CA ALA A 142 8.19 -0.38 5.01
C ALA A 142 6.88 -0.50 4.23
N ALA A 143 6.72 0.30 3.19
CA ALA A 143 5.55 0.21 2.32
C ALA A 143 5.89 0.55 0.87
N PHE A 144 5.42 -0.26 -0.07
CA PHE A 144 5.36 0.14 -1.47
C PHE A 144 4.18 1.09 -1.67
N VAL A 145 4.41 2.17 -2.39
CA VAL A 145 3.39 3.14 -2.78
C VAL A 145 3.46 3.35 -4.29
N ARG A 146 2.32 3.32 -4.95
CA ARG A 146 2.23 3.53 -6.40
C ARG A 146 1.58 4.87 -6.69
N GLY A 147 2.24 5.66 -7.52
CA GLY A 147 1.88 7.05 -7.79
C GLY A 147 2.29 7.97 -6.64
N ALA A 148 2.35 9.28 -6.89
CA ALA A 148 2.53 10.24 -5.82
C ALA A 148 1.39 10.09 -4.81
N ALA A 149 1.69 9.93 -3.52
CA ALA A 149 0.64 9.90 -2.51
C ALA A 149 -0.08 11.26 -2.51
N PRO A 150 -1.43 11.28 -2.54
CA PRO A 150 -2.15 12.54 -2.49
C PRO A 150 -1.84 13.25 -1.17
N ALA A 151 -1.37 14.49 -1.27
CA ALA A 151 -1.32 15.37 -0.11
C ALA A 151 -2.74 15.63 0.42
N PRO A 152 -2.91 15.94 1.71
CA PRO A 152 -4.14 16.51 2.19
C PRO A 152 -4.42 17.79 1.38
N GLY A 153 -5.47 17.76 0.53
CA GLY A 153 -5.79 18.87 -0.37
C GLY A 153 -5.47 18.67 -1.85
N GLY A 154 -4.93 17.50 -2.28
CA GLY A 154 -4.78 17.15 -3.71
C GLY A 154 -3.44 17.49 -4.36
N ALA A 155 -2.51 18.14 -3.65
CA ALA A 155 -1.13 18.27 -4.10
C ALA A 155 -0.31 17.00 -3.81
N ALA A 156 0.78 16.75 -4.53
CA ALA A 156 1.73 15.68 -4.17
C ALA A 156 2.15 15.88 -2.72
N ALA A 157 2.07 14.83 -1.89
CA ALA A 157 2.48 14.96 -0.51
C ALA A 157 3.98 15.26 -0.49
N PRO A 158 4.41 16.38 0.10
CA PRO A 158 5.82 16.58 0.37
C PRO A 158 6.31 15.44 1.26
N ASP A 159 7.61 15.15 1.22
CA ASP A 159 8.23 14.37 2.26
C ASP A 159 7.81 15.00 3.60
N SER A 160 7.00 14.27 4.37
CA SER A 160 6.80 14.69 5.75
C SER A 160 8.12 14.42 6.46
N ASP A 161 8.50 15.25 7.41
CA ASP A 161 9.73 15.05 8.22
C ASP A 161 9.80 13.65 8.84
N GLU A 162 8.70 12.90 8.79
CA GLU A 162 8.53 11.55 9.34
C GLU A 162 8.72 10.40 8.35
N LEU A 163 8.51 10.61 7.04
CA LEU A 163 8.52 9.54 6.03
C LEU A 163 9.49 9.85 4.88
N ARG A 164 10.43 8.94 4.67
CA ARG A 164 11.35 8.96 3.54
C ARG A 164 10.77 8.18 2.37
N ARG A 165 10.81 8.77 1.17
CA ARG A 165 10.36 8.17 -0.08
C ARG A 165 11.57 7.90 -0.97
N ARG A 166 11.65 6.68 -1.47
CA ARG A 166 12.69 6.26 -2.42
C ARG A 166 12.03 5.79 -3.70
N PRO A 167 12.22 6.47 -4.83
CA PRO A 167 11.78 5.98 -6.12
C PRO A 167 12.46 4.63 -6.44
N LEU A 168 11.68 3.68 -6.97
CA LEU A 168 12.16 2.36 -7.33
C LEU A 168 12.09 2.13 -8.85
N TRP A 169 10.88 2.07 -9.42
CA TRP A 169 10.63 1.83 -10.84
C TRP A 169 9.31 2.46 -11.27
N GLU A 170 8.99 2.35 -12.54
CA GLU A 170 7.69 2.70 -13.08
C GLU A 170 6.93 1.42 -13.48
N ASP A 171 5.67 1.33 -13.02
CA ASP A 171 4.76 0.28 -13.45
C ASP A 171 4.01 0.72 -14.70
N GLU A 172 4.20 -0.04 -15.77
CA GLU A 172 3.53 0.14 -17.04
C GLU A 172 2.07 -0.32 -16.94
N LEU A 173 1.17 0.43 -17.56
CA LEU A 173 -0.23 0.07 -17.75
C LEU A 173 -0.46 -0.44 -19.16
N LEU A 174 -1.33 -1.43 -19.27
CA LEU A 174 -1.82 -1.99 -20.53
C LEU A 174 -3.31 -1.70 -20.66
N ALA A 175 -3.78 -1.48 -21.88
CA ALA A 175 -5.20 -1.47 -22.18
C ALA A 175 -5.74 -2.91 -22.17
N ALA A 176 -6.81 -3.17 -21.42
CA ALA A 176 -7.57 -4.42 -21.50
C ALA A 176 -8.80 -4.20 -22.34
N VAL A 177 -8.89 -4.91 -23.46
CA VAL A 177 -10.00 -4.82 -24.43
C VAL A 177 -10.55 -6.23 -24.75
N PRO A 178 -11.78 -6.35 -25.27
CA PRO A 178 -12.27 -7.67 -25.72
C PRO A 178 -11.34 -8.28 -26.78
N SER A 179 -11.02 -9.56 -26.67
CA SER A 179 -10.11 -10.24 -27.62
C SER A 179 -10.63 -10.24 -29.08
N ARG A 180 -11.92 -10.01 -29.28
CA ARG A 180 -12.55 -9.90 -30.61
C ARG A 180 -12.52 -8.47 -31.18
N HIS A 181 -12.10 -7.49 -30.38
CA HIS A 181 -12.03 -6.09 -30.82
C HIS A 181 -10.83 -5.89 -31.76
N PRO A 182 -10.93 -5.06 -32.83
CA PRO A 182 -9.83 -4.82 -33.76
C PRO A 182 -8.53 -4.34 -33.10
N LEU A 183 -8.61 -3.65 -31.99
CA LEU A 183 -7.44 -3.21 -31.21
C LEU A 183 -6.67 -4.37 -30.54
N ALA A 184 -7.29 -5.52 -30.33
CA ALA A 184 -6.68 -6.67 -29.65
C ALA A 184 -5.48 -7.25 -30.41
N GLY A 185 -5.47 -7.10 -31.73
CA GLY A 185 -4.38 -7.59 -32.60
C GLY A 185 -3.24 -6.58 -32.85
N ARG A 186 -3.32 -5.37 -32.28
CA ARG A 186 -2.30 -4.35 -32.45
C ARG A 186 -1.11 -4.57 -31.53
N ALA A 187 0.09 -4.25 -32.00
CA ALA A 187 1.31 -4.26 -31.16
C ALA A 187 1.25 -3.20 -30.05
N ALA A 188 0.60 -2.06 -30.32
CA ALA A 188 0.34 -1.01 -29.36
C ALA A 188 -0.91 -0.21 -29.80
N VAL A 189 -1.54 0.50 -28.83
CA VAL A 189 -2.70 1.37 -29.06
C VAL A 189 -2.41 2.78 -28.56
N HIS A 190 -2.90 3.79 -29.28
CA HIS A 190 -2.95 5.14 -28.75
C HIS A 190 -4.21 5.30 -27.89
N LEU A 191 -4.17 6.16 -26.88
CA LEU A 191 -5.37 6.44 -26.07
C LEU A 191 -6.55 6.91 -26.93
N ALA A 192 -6.30 7.69 -27.95
CA ALA A 192 -7.31 8.17 -28.90
C ALA A 192 -8.05 7.01 -29.62
N ASP A 193 -7.41 5.86 -29.84
CA ASP A 193 -8.05 4.69 -30.44
C ASP A 193 -9.18 4.11 -29.56
N LEU A 194 -9.17 4.44 -28.27
CA LEU A 194 -10.11 3.96 -27.26
C LEU A 194 -11.28 4.95 -27.02
N ALA A 195 -11.29 6.12 -27.66
CA ALA A 195 -12.28 7.17 -27.43
C ALA A 195 -13.74 6.71 -27.64
N GLY A 196 -13.97 5.75 -28.57
CA GLY A 196 -15.30 5.19 -28.85
C GLY A 196 -15.76 4.09 -27.89
N LEU A 197 -14.92 3.69 -26.92
CA LEU A 197 -15.21 2.60 -25.99
C LEU A 197 -15.45 3.14 -24.58
N PRO A 198 -16.51 2.72 -23.87
CA PRO A 198 -16.68 3.06 -22.46
C PRO A 198 -15.50 2.58 -21.60
N LEU A 199 -15.03 3.47 -20.73
CA LEU A 199 -13.97 3.19 -19.77
C LEU A 199 -14.56 2.69 -18.46
N ARG A 200 -14.17 1.48 -18.03
CA ARG A 200 -14.49 0.95 -16.72
C ARG A 200 -13.28 1.09 -15.80
N LEU A 201 -13.33 2.00 -14.84
CA LEU A 201 -12.22 2.33 -13.97
C LEU A 201 -12.67 2.28 -12.50
N THR A 202 -11.73 1.97 -11.60
CA THR A 202 -11.98 2.03 -10.16
C THR A 202 -12.33 3.46 -9.73
N GLU A 203 -13.05 3.59 -8.62
CA GLU A 203 -13.37 4.91 -8.09
C GLU A 203 -12.10 5.63 -7.62
N ARG A 204 -12.04 6.94 -7.86
CA ARG A 204 -10.89 7.79 -7.51
C ARG A 204 -10.51 7.69 -6.03
N ARG A 205 -11.47 7.50 -5.12
CA ARG A 205 -11.21 7.33 -3.68
C ARG A 205 -10.32 6.12 -3.34
N HIS A 206 -10.37 5.06 -4.17
CA HIS A 206 -9.60 3.84 -3.94
C HIS A 206 -8.19 3.91 -4.56
N HIS A 207 -8.05 4.59 -5.68
CA HIS A 207 -6.77 4.70 -6.39
C HIS A 207 -6.65 6.02 -7.16
N PRO A 208 -6.51 7.16 -6.44
CA PRO A 208 -6.53 8.49 -7.07
C PRO A 208 -5.48 8.64 -8.17
N SER A 209 -4.23 8.27 -7.91
CA SER A 209 -3.13 8.43 -8.88
C SER A 209 -3.37 7.66 -10.19
N LEU A 210 -3.96 6.46 -10.12
CA LEU A 210 -4.30 5.69 -11.31
C LEU A 210 -5.42 6.37 -12.11
N VAL A 211 -6.47 6.78 -11.40
CA VAL A 211 -7.65 7.41 -12.03
C VAL A 211 -7.25 8.72 -12.68
N ASP A 212 -6.51 9.55 -11.97
CA ASP A 212 -6.05 10.86 -12.48
C ASP A 212 -5.13 10.66 -13.69
N LEU A 213 -4.15 9.74 -13.64
CA LEU A 213 -3.28 9.45 -14.77
C LEU A 213 -4.06 9.04 -16.02
N VAL A 214 -5.04 8.15 -15.89
CA VAL A 214 -5.82 7.66 -17.04
C VAL A 214 -6.72 8.75 -17.60
N LEU A 215 -7.41 9.50 -16.75
CA LEU A 215 -8.31 10.57 -17.19
C LEU A 215 -7.52 11.74 -17.81
N ASP A 216 -6.39 12.12 -17.23
CA ASP A 216 -5.52 13.14 -17.79
C ASP A 216 -4.94 12.69 -19.14
N GLY A 217 -4.53 11.43 -19.26
CA GLY A 217 -4.08 10.86 -20.52
C GLY A 217 -5.18 10.92 -21.60
N CYS A 218 -6.42 10.58 -21.26
CA CYS A 218 -7.55 10.69 -22.19
C CYS A 218 -7.77 12.14 -22.65
N ARG A 219 -7.74 13.11 -21.71
CA ARG A 219 -7.87 14.55 -22.04
C ARG A 219 -6.73 15.04 -22.94
N GLN A 220 -5.49 14.63 -22.65
CA GLN A 220 -4.34 14.95 -23.51
C GLN A 220 -4.43 14.31 -24.90
N ALA A 221 -5.09 13.14 -25.00
CA ALA A 221 -5.39 12.49 -26.27
C ALA A 221 -6.61 13.10 -27.01
N GLY A 222 -7.22 14.15 -26.45
CA GLY A 222 -8.28 14.93 -27.09
C GLY A 222 -9.72 14.42 -26.86
N PHE A 223 -9.95 13.58 -25.84
CA PHE A 223 -11.30 13.10 -25.53
C PHE A 223 -11.56 12.94 -24.03
N GLU A 224 -12.83 13.03 -23.65
CA GLU A 224 -13.33 12.62 -22.33
C GLU A 224 -13.90 11.22 -22.43
N PRO A 225 -13.43 10.25 -21.61
CA PRO A 225 -13.90 8.89 -21.71
C PRO A 225 -15.35 8.77 -21.22
N THR A 226 -16.18 8.06 -21.98
CA THR A 226 -17.52 7.70 -21.54
C THR A 226 -17.40 6.73 -20.36
N PRO A 227 -18.03 7.02 -19.19
CA PRO A 227 -18.02 6.11 -18.07
C PRO A 227 -18.66 4.77 -18.41
N GLY A 228 -17.96 3.68 -18.14
CA GLY A 228 -18.49 2.33 -18.20
C GLY A 228 -19.31 1.98 -16.94
N PRO A 229 -19.83 0.74 -16.85
CA PRO A 229 -20.50 0.24 -15.66
C PRO A 229 -19.62 0.34 -14.42
N ALA A 230 -20.26 0.40 -13.24
CA ALA A 230 -19.55 0.51 -11.96
C ALA A 230 -18.46 -0.56 -11.82
N TYR A 231 -17.28 -0.12 -11.35
CA TYR A 231 -16.17 -1.03 -11.05
C TYR A 231 -16.46 -1.79 -9.75
N SER A 232 -16.18 -3.09 -9.74
CA SER A 232 -16.23 -3.92 -8.53
C SER A 232 -14.84 -4.44 -8.19
N THR A 233 -14.44 -5.55 -8.83
CA THR A 233 -13.10 -6.11 -8.76
C THR A 233 -12.44 -6.10 -10.13
N LEU A 234 -11.12 -6.24 -10.18
CA LEU A 234 -10.42 -6.39 -11.46
C LEU A 234 -10.91 -7.63 -12.20
N GLN A 235 -11.12 -8.74 -11.50
CA GLN A 235 -11.58 -9.99 -12.08
C GLN A 235 -12.98 -9.84 -12.74
N ASP A 236 -13.93 -9.23 -12.02
CA ASP A 236 -15.29 -9.00 -12.57
C ASP A 236 -15.25 -8.01 -13.74
N THR A 237 -14.37 -7.02 -13.66
CA THR A 237 -14.17 -6.05 -14.75
C THR A 237 -13.67 -6.73 -16.00
N LEU A 238 -12.66 -7.58 -15.89
CA LEU A 238 -12.12 -8.33 -17.03
C LEU A 238 -13.10 -9.37 -17.57
N ALA A 239 -13.87 -10.02 -16.70
CA ALA A 239 -14.95 -10.91 -17.12
C ALA A 239 -16.02 -10.16 -17.91
N ALA A 240 -16.43 -8.98 -17.47
CA ALA A 240 -17.40 -8.15 -18.17
C ALA A 240 -16.88 -7.67 -19.54
N ILE A 241 -15.61 -7.25 -19.63
CA ILE A 241 -14.97 -6.91 -20.92
C ILE A 241 -15.00 -8.09 -21.88
N GLY A 242 -14.73 -9.29 -21.38
CA GLY A 242 -14.70 -10.51 -22.22
C GLY A 242 -16.07 -11.04 -22.66
N SER A 243 -17.16 -10.61 -22.03
CA SER A 243 -18.48 -11.26 -22.22
C SER A 243 -19.57 -10.38 -22.81
N GLY A 244 -19.36 -9.07 -22.95
CA GLY A 244 -20.45 -8.15 -23.24
C GLY A 244 -20.17 -7.05 -24.23
N THR A 245 -20.76 -5.91 -24.00
CA THR A 245 -20.58 -4.69 -24.79
C THR A 245 -19.09 -4.29 -24.78
N PRO A 246 -18.51 -3.94 -25.93
CA PRO A 246 -17.13 -3.51 -25.99
C PRO A 246 -16.87 -2.33 -25.03
N MET A 247 -15.91 -2.51 -24.13
CA MET A 247 -15.44 -1.52 -23.19
C MET A 247 -13.97 -1.79 -22.90
N TRP A 248 -13.32 -0.89 -22.22
CA TRP A 248 -11.91 -1.05 -21.86
C TRP A 248 -11.62 -0.68 -20.40
N THR A 249 -10.51 -1.15 -19.90
CA THR A 249 -9.92 -0.72 -18.64
C THR A 249 -8.40 -0.74 -18.75
N VAL A 250 -7.72 -0.31 -17.69
CA VAL A 250 -6.27 -0.40 -17.58
C VAL A 250 -5.88 -1.48 -16.58
N VAL A 251 -4.78 -2.17 -16.87
CA VAL A 251 -4.22 -3.23 -16.03
C VAL A 251 -2.71 -3.05 -15.94
N TYR A 252 -2.13 -3.22 -14.75
CA TYR A 252 -0.68 -3.23 -14.61
C TYR A 252 -0.06 -4.40 -15.37
N ALA A 253 1.01 -4.15 -16.10
CA ALA A 253 1.70 -5.17 -16.90
C ALA A 253 2.09 -6.40 -16.06
N GLY A 254 2.51 -6.21 -14.80
CA GLY A 254 2.81 -7.30 -13.88
C GLY A 254 1.61 -8.22 -13.62
N ASN A 255 0.38 -7.68 -13.54
CA ASN A 255 -0.84 -8.48 -13.43
C ASN A 255 -1.17 -9.19 -14.74
N ALA A 256 -1.11 -8.46 -15.85
CA ALA A 256 -1.50 -8.98 -17.16
C ALA A 256 -0.68 -10.22 -17.54
N ARG A 257 0.62 -10.23 -17.23
CA ARG A 257 1.52 -11.38 -17.52
C ARG A 257 1.10 -12.67 -16.80
N ARG A 258 0.47 -12.57 -15.64
CA ARG A 258 0.00 -13.73 -14.83
C ARG A 258 -1.42 -14.17 -15.19
N MET A 259 -2.16 -13.36 -15.96
CA MET A 259 -3.54 -13.64 -16.30
C MET A 259 -3.64 -14.29 -17.69
N ARG A 260 -4.29 -15.44 -17.74
CA ARG A 260 -4.68 -16.08 -19.00
C ARG A 260 -6.19 -15.97 -19.17
N LEU A 261 -6.62 -14.97 -19.92
CA LEU A 261 -8.02 -14.66 -20.16
C LEU A 261 -8.30 -14.73 -21.67
N PRO A 262 -8.87 -15.83 -22.17
CA PRO A 262 -9.01 -16.04 -23.63
C PRO A 262 -9.93 -15.03 -24.31
N ARG A 263 -10.75 -14.31 -23.54
CA ARG A 263 -11.71 -13.32 -24.06
C ARG A 263 -11.26 -11.87 -23.89
N VAL A 264 -10.09 -11.64 -23.28
CA VAL A 264 -9.53 -10.30 -23.05
C VAL A 264 -8.12 -10.25 -23.63
N ALA A 265 -7.83 -9.21 -24.37
CA ALA A 265 -6.49 -8.91 -24.83
C ALA A 265 -5.90 -7.75 -23.98
N PHE A 266 -4.64 -7.89 -23.62
CA PHE A 266 -3.86 -6.85 -22.97
C PHE A 266 -2.91 -6.23 -24.00
N VAL A 267 -3.14 -4.96 -24.34
CA VAL A 267 -2.42 -4.28 -25.41
C VAL A 267 -1.61 -3.13 -24.81
N PRO A 268 -0.30 -3.03 -25.09
CA PRO A 268 0.50 -1.90 -24.64
C PRO A 268 -0.01 -0.57 -25.19
N PHE A 269 0.19 0.51 -24.44
CA PHE A 269 0.01 1.84 -24.99
C PHE A 269 1.24 2.24 -25.81
N ALA A 270 1.00 2.90 -26.95
CA ALA A 270 2.06 3.53 -27.73
C ALA A 270 2.80 4.60 -26.89
N ALA A 271 4.08 4.80 -27.15
CA ALA A 271 4.88 5.78 -26.43
C ALA A 271 4.25 7.19 -26.42
N PRO A 272 4.30 7.91 -25.28
CA PRO A 272 5.05 7.60 -24.07
C PRO A 272 4.39 6.56 -23.16
N GLY A 273 3.16 6.10 -23.44
CA GLY A 273 2.39 5.16 -22.65
C GLY A 273 1.87 5.73 -21.33
N LEU A 274 1.20 4.89 -20.55
CA LEU A 274 0.75 5.22 -19.19
C LEU A 274 1.62 4.47 -18.18
N ARG A 275 2.29 5.20 -17.32
CA ARG A 275 3.19 4.64 -16.30
C ARG A 275 2.95 5.29 -14.95
N LEU A 276 3.04 4.52 -13.89
CA LEU A 276 2.95 5.01 -12.52
C LEU A 276 4.25 4.70 -11.78
N PRO A 277 4.88 5.72 -11.15
CA PRO A 277 6.05 5.49 -10.31
C PRO A 277 5.67 4.64 -9.11
N VAL A 278 6.56 3.74 -8.72
CA VAL A 278 6.50 2.96 -7.48
C VAL A 278 7.64 3.40 -6.60
N GLU A 279 7.31 3.67 -5.35
CA GLU A 279 8.23 4.14 -4.33
C GLU A 279 8.24 3.16 -3.16
N LEU A 280 9.39 2.99 -2.54
CA LEU A 280 9.51 2.45 -1.19
C LEU A 280 9.42 3.60 -0.21
N VAL A 281 8.48 3.51 0.71
CA VAL A 281 8.28 4.50 1.77
C VAL A 281 8.65 3.87 3.10
N THR A 282 9.49 4.56 3.87
CA THR A 282 9.98 4.15 5.18
C THR A 282 9.87 5.31 6.16
N ARG A 283 9.93 5.05 7.47
CA ARG A 283 10.02 6.14 8.45
C ARG A 283 11.40 6.78 8.43
N CYS A 284 11.46 8.09 8.62
CA CYS A 284 12.69 8.78 8.99
C CYS A 284 13.08 8.38 10.42
N GLY A 285 14.34 8.17 10.69
CA GLY A 285 14.83 7.81 12.03
C GLY A 285 15.80 6.63 12.03
N ALA A 286 15.80 5.84 13.09
CA ALA A 286 16.81 4.81 13.32
C ALA A 286 16.95 3.84 12.13
N PRO A 287 18.15 3.68 11.59
CA PRO A 287 18.39 2.73 10.51
C PRO A 287 18.09 1.32 11.02
N SER A 288 17.28 0.59 10.27
CA SER A 288 17.07 -0.84 10.47
C SER A 288 17.90 -1.60 9.43
N PRO A 289 18.74 -2.54 9.81
CA PRO A 289 19.48 -3.38 8.88
C PRO A 289 18.55 -4.07 7.87
N LEU A 290 17.37 -4.51 8.32
CA LEU A 290 16.37 -5.12 7.45
C LEU A 290 15.84 -4.18 6.37
N LEU A 291 15.72 -2.87 6.66
CA LEU A 291 15.37 -1.88 5.63
C LEU A 291 16.46 -1.77 4.57
N GLY A 292 17.72 -1.80 4.98
CA GLY A 292 18.86 -1.81 4.05
C GLY A 292 18.86 -3.04 3.14
N LEU A 293 18.54 -4.22 3.69
CA LEU A 293 18.42 -5.46 2.92
C LEU A 293 17.23 -5.39 1.93
N LEU A 294 16.08 -4.89 2.35
CA LEU A 294 14.94 -4.69 1.44
C LEU A 294 15.27 -3.66 0.34
N GLU A 295 15.93 -2.56 0.68
CA GLU A 295 16.38 -1.56 -0.30
C GLU A 295 17.35 -2.18 -1.32
N GLY A 296 18.26 -3.06 -0.87
CA GLY A 296 19.18 -3.82 -1.71
C GLY A 296 18.44 -4.79 -2.64
N ALA A 297 17.50 -5.55 -2.10
CA ALA A 297 16.65 -6.47 -2.87
C ALA A 297 15.82 -5.73 -3.95
N CYS A 298 15.26 -4.57 -3.61
CA CYS A 298 14.56 -3.72 -4.57
C CYS A 298 15.48 -3.18 -5.68
N ALA A 299 16.72 -2.81 -5.34
CA ALA A 299 17.69 -2.29 -6.30
C ALA A 299 18.18 -3.37 -7.27
N ALA A 300 18.34 -4.61 -6.81
CA ALA A 300 18.75 -5.75 -7.66
C ALA A 300 17.68 -6.12 -8.70
N ASP A 301 16.40 -5.84 -8.44
CA ASP A 301 15.28 -6.12 -9.36
C ASP A 301 15.03 -4.99 -10.40
N VAL A 302 15.71 -3.86 -10.31
CA VAL A 302 15.63 -2.81 -11.33
C VAL A 302 16.40 -3.30 -12.57
N PRO A 303 15.75 -3.55 -13.73
CA PRO A 303 16.47 -3.86 -14.94
C PRO A 303 17.44 -2.72 -15.23
N LEU A 304 18.72 -3.03 -15.42
CA LEU A 304 19.67 -2.07 -15.99
C LEU A 304 19.00 -1.50 -17.24
N ALA A 305 18.78 -0.17 -17.26
CA ALA A 305 18.20 0.50 -18.42
C ALA A 305 18.97 0.04 -19.66
N SER A 306 18.28 -0.60 -20.60
CA SER A 306 18.87 -0.96 -21.89
C SER A 306 19.44 0.32 -22.48
N PRO A 307 20.72 0.35 -22.89
CA PRO A 307 21.28 1.53 -23.51
C PRO A 307 20.43 1.85 -24.75
N SER A 308 19.98 3.10 -24.83
CA SER A 308 19.29 3.61 -26.02
C SER A 308 20.13 3.23 -27.26
N PRO A 309 19.54 2.66 -28.32
CA PRO A 309 20.26 2.42 -29.53
C PRO A 309 20.77 3.76 -30.05
N SER A 310 22.08 3.90 -30.10
CA SER A 310 22.78 5.03 -30.72
C SER A 310 22.27 5.15 -32.15
N LEU A 311 21.61 6.25 -32.46
CA LEU A 311 21.34 6.67 -33.85
C LEU A 311 22.68 6.93 -34.52
N THR A 312 23.09 6.02 -35.33
CA THR A 312 24.07 6.23 -36.43
C THR A 312 23.32 6.35 -37.75
#